data_ce2df9f3867047eeef7743860f3bb7b1
#
_entry.id   ce2df9f3867047eeef7743860f3bb7b1
#
_cell.length_a   1.000
_cell.length_b   1.000
_cell.length_c   1.000
_cell.angle_alpha   90.00
_cell.angle_beta   90.00
_cell.angle_gamma   90.00
#
_symmetry.space_group_name_H-M   'P 1'
#
loop_
_entity.id
_entity.type
_entity.pdbx_description
1 polymer ?
#
loop_
_entity_poly.entity_id
_entity_poly.type
_entity_poly.pdbx_seq_one_letter_code
_entity_poly.pdbx_strand_id
1 'polypeptide(L)'
;MQADDLTITSGGLTITGWTDVRVTRGIERLPSDFSIGMTEIYPGEFGQIVLEPGDACQVRLGDDPVVTGYIDHYVPGISAGDHSIRISGRSKCADLVDCAAEWPGGQITNQTVLGIAQRLASVYGGSGIPVATDVKELPILPQVNLMLGESAFEIIERMARFSAVLAYDLPDGSLFLSQAGARSAASGFAEGVNVQSAYIDFSADFTYSDYNAYIQSVDAFTDLGQLGNKLYTSKDINVKRHRVMVIISEGGGLGNDIAIKRADWEAARRFGRSKVVRVTTDTWRDSSGSLWEPNTLVPVHLPRLKLSNEIMLIVDVTFIRNDYSGTTAELTLMPPAAFLPQPINLTQLYGELSHGVPQ
;
A
#
# COMPACT_ATOMS: atom_id res chain seq x y z
N MET A 1 -30.67 -1.72 -7.83
CA MET A 1 -29.40 -1.77 -8.61
C MET A 1 -28.89 -3.19 -8.59
N GLN A 2 -28.34 -3.71 -9.67
CA GLN A 2 -27.66 -5.02 -9.61
C GLN A 2 -26.42 -4.84 -8.74
N ALA A 3 -26.08 -5.88 -7.97
CA ALA A 3 -24.99 -5.82 -6.97
C ALA A 3 -23.59 -5.49 -7.56
N ASP A 4 -23.44 -5.57 -8.88
CA ASP A 4 -22.17 -5.38 -9.59
C ASP A 4 -22.18 -4.19 -10.58
N ASP A 5 -23.14 -3.27 -10.45
CA ASP A 5 -23.16 -2.05 -11.29
C ASP A 5 -22.24 -0.98 -10.70
N LEU A 6 -21.43 -0.34 -11.58
CA LEU A 6 -20.66 0.81 -11.17
C LEU A 6 -21.47 2.10 -11.35
N THR A 7 -21.40 2.94 -10.34
CA THR A 7 -21.93 4.30 -10.38
C THR A 7 -20.83 5.31 -10.05
N ILE A 8 -20.82 6.45 -10.75
CA ILE A 8 -20.04 7.62 -10.37
C ILE A 8 -21.00 8.76 -10.02
N THR A 9 -20.75 9.38 -8.88
CA THR A 9 -21.50 10.58 -8.44
C THR A 9 -20.56 11.77 -8.42
N SER A 10 -20.93 12.85 -9.13
CA SER A 10 -20.19 14.12 -9.16
C SER A 10 -21.17 15.26 -9.35
N GLY A 11 -20.97 16.39 -8.64
CA GLY A 11 -21.82 17.57 -8.74
C GLY A 11 -23.31 17.34 -8.47
N GLY A 12 -23.67 16.28 -7.73
CA GLY A 12 -25.07 15.87 -7.49
C GLY A 12 -25.68 15.01 -8.60
N LEU A 13 -24.94 14.73 -9.67
CA LEU A 13 -25.34 13.80 -10.75
C LEU A 13 -24.82 12.40 -10.45
N THR A 14 -25.64 11.38 -10.71
CA THR A 14 -25.23 9.98 -10.66
C THR A 14 -25.29 9.38 -12.06
N ILE A 15 -24.15 8.89 -12.53
CA ILE A 15 -23.98 8.35 -13.89
C ILE A 15 -23.73 6.85 -13.78
N THR A 16 -24.41 6.09 -14.64
CA THR A 16 -24.38 4.63 -14.74
C THR A 16 -24.25 4.20 -16.18
N GLY A 17 -24.23 2.89 -16.44
CA GLY A 17 -24.21 2.36 -17.81
C GLY A 17 -22.82 2.24 -18.43
N TRP A 18 -21.80 2.12 -17.59
CA TRP A 18 -20.42 1.92 -18.02
C TRP A 18 -20.23 0.54 -18.65
N THR A 19 -19.60 0.50 -19.82
CA THR A 19 -19.28 -0.73 -20.56
C THR A 19 -17.90 -1.28 -20.22
N ASP A 20 -16.99 -0.41 -19.80
CA ASP A 20 -15.63 -0.77 -19.37
C ASP A 20 -15.38 -0.16 -18.00
N VAL A 21 -15.08 -1.03 -17.03
CA VAL A 21 -14.87 -0.65 -15.64
C VAL A 21 -13.56 -1.23 -15.16
N ARG A 22 -12.72 -0.39 -14.60
CA ARG A 22 -11.51 -0.78 -13.86
C ARG A 22 -11.36 0.11 -12.64
N VAL A 23 -11.29 -0.51 -11.47
CA VAL A 23 -10.99 0.17 -10.21
C VAL A 23 -9.89 -0.59 -9.50
N THR A 24 -8.79 0.07 -9.16
CA THR A 24 -7.64 -0.58 -8.51
C THR A 24 -7.39 0.04 -7.14
N ARG A 25 -7.21 -0.84 -6.13
CA ARG A 25 -6.87 -0.48 -4.75
C ARG A 25 -5.77 -1.40 -4.24
N GLY A 26 -4.89 -0.89 -3.37
CA GLY A 26 -3.79 -1.69 -2.85
C GLY A 26 -3.13 -1.09 -1.61
N ILE A 27 -2.33 -1.90 -0.89
CA ILE A 27 -1.59 -1.47 0.31
C ILE A 27 -0.19 -0.92 0.02
N GLU A 28 0.35 -1.19 -1.14
CA GLU A 28 1.62 -0.62 -1.63
C GLU A 28 1.38 0.38 -2.76
N ARG A 29 0.13 0.80 -2.92
CA ARG A 29 -0.32 1.73 -3.93
C ARG A 29 -1.05 2.89 -3.28
N LEU A 30 -0.61 4.08 -3.55
CA LEU A 30 -1.30 5.32 -3.24
C LEU A 30 -1.11 6.28 -4.41
N PRO A 31 -2.17 6.87 -4.89
CA PRO A 31 -3.58 6.68 -4.55
C PRO A 31 -4.24 5.48 -5.23
N SER A 32 -5.41 5.03 -4.74
CA SER A 32 -6.34 4.19 -5.51
C SER A 32 -6.83 4.92 -6.75
N ASP A 33 -7.06 4.18 -7.84
CA ASP A 33 -7.48 4.76 -9.12
C ASP A 33 -8.67 4.04 -9.74
N PHE A 34 -9.33 4.74 -10.67
CA PHE A 34 -10.35 4.17 -11.53
C PHE A 34 -10.20 4.64 -12.97
N SER A 35 -10.63 3.80 -13.89
CA SER A 35 -10.81 4.11 -15.32
C SER A 35 -12.08 3.46 -15.81
N ILE A 36 -12.99 4.24 -16.36
CA ILE A 36 -14.30 3.79 -16.82
C ILE A 36 -14.55 4.31 -18.22
N GLY A 37 -15.24 3.51 -19.02
CA GLY A 37 -15.59 3.83 -20.39
C GLY A 37 -17.05 3.56 -20.68
N MET A 38 -17.62 4.36 -21.57
CA MET A 38 -18.96 4.14 -22.11
C MET A 38 -19.02 4.54 -23.58
N THR A 39 -19.96 3.98 -24.31
CA THR A 39 -20.34 4.45 -25.63
C THR A 39 -21.48 5.45 -25.48
N GLU A 40 -21.35 6.64 -26.09
CA GLU A 40 -22.34 7.70 -26.00
C GLU A 40 -23.52 7.45 -26.96
N ILE A 41 -24.23 6.36 -26.81
CA ILE A 41 -25.53 6.16 -27.45
C ILE A 41 -26.53 5.77 -26.36
N TYR A 42 -26.93 6.75 -25.57
CA TYR A 42 -28.13 6.61 -24.78
C TYR A 42 -29.31 7.14 -25.67
N PRO A 43 -30.24 6.29 -26.10
CA PRO A 43 -31.37 6.75 -26.89
C PRO A 43 -32.31 7.55 -25.99
N GLY A 44 -32.25 8.87 -26.02
CA GLY A 44 -33.32 9.71 -25.50
C GLY A 44 -33.00 10.87 -24.60
N GLU A 45 -31.83 11.00 -24.01
CA GLU A 45 -31.50 12.16 -23.16
C GLU A 45 -30.17 12.79 -23.60
N PHE A 46 -30.24 13.86 -24.39
CA PHE A 46 -29.11 14.73 -24.73
C PHE A 46 -28.78 15.73 -23.62
N GLY A 47 -28.68 15.25 -22.36
CA GLY A 47 -27.99 15.99 -21.33
C GLY A 47 -26.50 15.75 -21.52
N GLN A 48 -25.74 16.75 -21.86
CA GLN A 48 -24.28 16.66 -21.85
C GLN A 48 -23.84 16.15 -20.50
N ILE A 49 -23.12 15.01 -20.47
CA ILE A 49 -22.39 14.59 -19.25
C ILE A 49 -21.29 15.65 -19.09
N VAL A 50 -21.53 16.60 -18.19
CA VAL A 50 -20.55 17.65 -17.86
C VAL A 50 -19.75 17.14 -16.66
N LEU A 51 -18.69 16.37 -16.93
CA LEU A 51 -17.68 16.02 -15.97
C LEU A 51 -16.37 16.66 -16.42
N GLU A 52 -15.78 17.46 -15.56
CA GLU A 52 -14.54 18.16 -15.85
C GLU A 52 -13.37 17.61 -15.01
N PRO A 53 -12.14 17.61 -15.53
CA PRO A 53 -10.97 17.35 -14.72
C PRO A 53 -10.92 18.30 -13.51
N GLY A 54 -10.71 17.73 -12.32
CA GLY A 54 -10.75 18.43 -11.04
C GLY A 54 -12.08 18.30 -10.28
N ASP A 55 -13.14 17.82 -10.93
CA ASP A 55 -14.42 17.58 -10.25
C ASP A 55 -14.28 16.51 -9.18
N ALA A 56 -14.85 16.79 -8.00
CA ALA A 56 -14.95 15.81 -6.92
C ALA A 56 -15.93 14.71 -7.32
N CYS A 57 -15.54 13.45 -7.07
CA CYS A 57 -16.36 12.30 -7.42
C CYS A 57 -16.32 11.19 -6.36
N GLN A 58 -17.37 10.38 -6.36
CA GLN A 58 -17.42 9.12 -5.63
C GLN A 58 -17.80 7.98 -6.59
N VAL A 59 -16.94 6.97 -6.61
CA VAL A 59 -17.16 5.73 -7.38
C VAL A 59 -17.67 4.65 -6.44
N ARG A 60 -18.73 3.95 -6.85
CA ARG A 60 -19.35 2.86 -6.08
C ARG A 60 -19.49 1.62 -6.95
N LEU A 61 -19.40 0.44 -6.32
CA LEU A 61 -19.73 -0.85 -6.90
C LEU A 61 -20.97 -1.38 -6.17
N GLY A 62 -22.11 -1.32 -6.83
CA GLY A 62 -23.40 -1.48 -6.16
C GLY A 62 -23.60 -0.39 -5.11
N ASP A 63 -23.83 -0.81 -3.86
CA ASP A 63 -24.01 0.11 -2.73
C ASP A 63 -22.70 0.47 -2.00
N ASP A 64 -21.58 -0.16 -2.36
CA ASP A 64 -20.31 0.02 -1.67
C ASP A 64 -19.47 1.11 -2.33
N PRO A 65 -19.04 2.17 -1.62
CA PRO A 65 -18.07 3.11 -2.13
C PRO A 65 -16.71 2.40 -2.28
N VAL A 66 -15.98 2.72 -3.34
CA VAL A 66 -14.64 2.14 -3.61
C VAL A 66 -13.56 3.19 -3.80
N VAL A 67 -13.88 4.34 -4.37
CA VAL A 67 -12.97 5.49 -4.50
C VAL A 67 -13.76 6.77 -4.29
N THR A 68 -13.26 7.63 -3.41
CA THR A 68 -13.71 9.01 -3.26
C THR A 68 -12.53 9.93 -3.54
N GLY A 69 -12.66 10.78 -4.55
CA GLY A 69 -11.54 11.60 -5.02
C GLY A 69 -11.92 12.57 -6.11
N TYR A 70 -11.08 12.64 -7.14
CA TYR A 70 -11.21 13.62 -8.22
C TYR A 70 -11.08 12.95 -9.59
N ILE A 71 -11.71 13.56 -10.58
CA ILE A 71 -11.54 13.21 -11.98
C ILE A 71 -10.23 13.85 -12.47
N ASP A 72 -9.32 13.02 -12.98
CA ASP A 72 -8.07 13.50 -13.57
C ASP A 72 -8.21 13.72 -15.08
N HIS A 73 -8.93 12.82 -15.77
CA HIS A 73 -9.08 12.88 -17.23
C HIS A 73 -10.51 12.63 -17.67
N TYR A 74 -10.96 13.45 -18.58
CA TYR A 74 -12.17 13.26 -19.39
C TYR A 74 -11.75 13.22 -20.86
N VAL A 75 -11.91 12.07 -21.51
CA VAL A 75 -11.41 11.83 -22.87
C VAL A 75 -12.58 11.39 -23.75
N PRO A 76 -13.29 12.34 -24.39
CA PRO A 76 -14.26 12.02 -25.42
C PRO A 76 -13.54 11.66 -26.73
N GLY A 77 -14.01 10.61 -27.39
CA GLY A 77 -13.51 10.15 -28.69
C GLY A 77 -14.62 10.05 -29.72
N ILE A 78 -14.35 10.43 -30.94
CA ILE A 78 -15.28 10.32 -32.07
C ILE A 78 -14.60 9.64 -33.26
N SER A 79 -15.26 8.65 -33.84
CA SER A 79 -14.88 8.01 -35.10
C SER A 79 -16.09 7.86 -36.03
N ALA A 80 -15.90 7.35 -37.25
CA ALA A 80 -16.97 7.26 -38.25
C ALA A 80 -18.18 6.41 -37.83
N GLY A 81 -18.08 5.59 -36.81
CA GLY A 81 -19.17 4.70 -36.34
C GLY A 81 -19.22 4.53 -34.84
N ASP A 82 -18.39 5.26 -34.08
CA ASP A 82 -18.28 5.10 -32.65
C ASP A 82 -18.08 6.46 -32.00
N HIS A 83 -18.77 6.66 -30.87
CA HIS A 83 -18.59 7.80 -30.00
C HIS A 83 -18.37 7.26 -28.59
N SER A 84 -17.18 7.42 -28.07
CA SER A 84 -16.77 6.87 -26.77
C SER A 84 -16.37 7.96 -25.80
N ILE A 85 -16.61 7.72 -24.52
CA ILE A 85 -16.14 8.57 -23.43
C ILE A 85 -15.33 7.69 -22.50
N ARG A 86 -14.12 8.13 -22.16
CA ARG A 86 -13.32 7.54 -21.09
C ARG A 86 -13.08 8.56 -20.00
N ILE A 87 -13.29 8.13 -18.77
CA ILE A 87 -13.07 8.94 -17.56
C ILE A 87 -12.12 8.17 -16.66
N SER A 88 -11.13 8.86 -16.14
CA SER A 88 -10.25 8.30 -15.10
C SER A 88 -9.98 9.31 -14.02
N GLY A 89 -9.71 8.80 -12.82
CA GLY A 89 -9.45 9.63 -11.67
C GLY A 89 -8.83 8.83 -10.54
N ARG A 90 -8.51 9.53 -9.48
CA ARG A 90 -7.80 8.98 -8.32
C ARG A 90 -8.48 9.41 -7.02
N SER A 91 -8.13 8.70 -5.93
CA SER A 91 -8.61 9.08 -4.60
C SER A 91 -8.06 10.44 -4.16
N LYS A 92 -8.67 11.05 -3.15
CA LYS A 92 -8.19 12.32 -2.55
C LYS A 92 -6.72 12.29 -2.15
N CYS A 93 -6.20 11.11 -1.81
CA CYS A 93 -4.81 10.93 -1.45
C CYS A 93 -3.82 11.16 -2.62
N ALA A 94 -4.30 11.38 -3.85
CA ALA A 94 -3.47 11.83 -4.97
C ALA A 94 -2.73 13.14 -4.63
N ASP A 95 -3.39 14.07 -3.96
CA ASP A 95 -2.77 15.34 -3.58
C ASP A 95 -1.58 15.16 -2.61
N LEU A 96 -1.60 14.10 -1.79
CA LEU A 96 -0.46 13.79 -0.91
C LEU A 96 0.78 13.34 -1.67
N VAL A 97 0.58 12.73 -2.84
CA VAL A 97 1.66 12.21 -3.70
C VAL A 97 2.18 13.29 -4.64
N ASP A 98 1.27 14.05 -5.24
CA ASP A 98 1.58 15.00 -6.31
C ASP A 98 2.07 16.35 -5.76
N CYS A 99 1.66 16.74 -4.54
CA CYS A 99 1.98 18.06 -3.99
C CYS A 99 3.15 18.01 -3.01
N ALA A 100 3.96 19.07 -3.04
CA ALA A 100 5.04 19.25 -2.07
C ALA A 100 4.47 19.49 -0.66
N ALA A 101 5.15 18.94 0.35
CA ALA A 101 4.72 19.07 1.75
C ALA A 101 4.76 20.50 2.26
N GLU A 102 3.70 20.90 2.92
CA GLU A 102 3.62 22.19 3.61
C GLU A 102 3.80 22.02 5.12
N TRP A 103 4.92 22.49 5.64
CA TRP A 103 5.20 22.49 7.08
C TRP A 103 6.05 23.70 7.46
N PRO A 104 5.48 24.72 8.10
CA PRO A 104 6.22 25.87 8.54
C PRO A 104 7.38 25.49 9.47
N GLY A 105 8.58 25.97 9.17
CA GLY A 105 9.77 25.70 9.95
C GLY A 105 10.58 24.47 9.56
N GLY A 106 10.07 23.62 8.65
CA GLY A 106 10.82 22.49 8.07
C GLY A 106 11.23 21.37 9.04
N GLN A 107 10.79 21.43 10.30
CA GLN A 107 11.14 20.47 11.33
C GLN A 107 9.92 20.01 12.12
N ILE A 108 9.80 18.71 12.32
CA ILE A 108 8.77 18.06 13.13
C ILE A 108 9.45 17.41 14.33
N THR A 109 8.97 17.68 15.54
CA THR A 109 9.54 17.13 16.76
C THR A 109 8.47 16.49 17.64
N ASN A 110 8.82 15.40 18.32
CA ASN A 110 8.00 14.72 19.33
C ASN A 110 6.57 14.41 18.85
N GLN A 111 6.44 13.86 17.64
CA GLN A 111 5.16 13.49 17.06
C GLN A 111 5.11 12.01 16.72
N THR A 112 3.90 11.41 16.76
CA THR A 112 3.66 10.10 16.16
C THR A 112 3.47 10.22 14.65
N VAL A 113 3.63 9.12 13.91
CA VAL A 113 3.34 9.11 12.48
C VAL A 113 1.91 9.54 12.17
N LEU A 114 0.95 9.21 13.05
CA LEU A 114 -0.43 9.66 12.92
C LEU A 114 -0.54 11.19 13.00
N GLY A 115 0.08 11.80 14.00
CA GLY A 115 0.07 13.27 14.16
C GLY A 115 0.76 13.99 13.00
N ILE A 116 1.88 13.42 12.49
CA ILE A 116 2.56 13.93 11.31
C ILE A 116 1.65 13.85 10.09
N ALA A 117 1.07 12.67 9.83
CA ALA A 117 0.20 12.45 8.69
C ALA A 117 -1.07 13.34 8.74
N GLN A 118 -1.72 13.46 9.89
CA GLN A 118 -2.88 14.34 10.07
C GLN A 118 -2.55 15.80 9.76
N ARG A 119 -1.42 16.28 10.22
CA ARG A 119 -1.01 17.67 9.97
C ARG A 119 -0.65 17.92 8.51
N LEU A 120 0.15 17.03 7.89
CA LEU A 120 0.49 17.14 6.47
C LEU A 120 -0.74 17.03 5.58
N ALA A 121 -1.66 16.12 5.89
CA ALA A 121 -2.86 15.89 5.09
C ALA A 121 -3.95 16.96 5.26
N SER A 122 -3.87 17.79 6.29
CA SER A 122 -4.92 18.78 6.64
C SER A 122 -5.10 19.89 5.62
N VAL A 123 -4.11 20.14 4.76
CA VAL A 123 -4.14 21.23 3.76
C VAL A 123 -4.60 20.79 2.38
N TYR A 124 -4.66 19.48 2.11
CA TYR A 124 -5.00 18.91 0.80
C TYR A 124 -6.44 18.42 0.72
N GLY A 125 -6.87 17.97 -0.48
CA GLY A 125 -8.20 17.39 -0.68
C GLY A 125 -9.36 18.38 -0.54
N GLY A 126 -9.09 19.69 -0.68
CA GLY A 126 -10.10 20.78 -0.60
C GLY A 126 -10.54 21.12 0.82
N SER A 127 -10.77 20.16 1.70
CA SER A 127 -11.19 20.37 3.10
C SER A 127 -10.33 19.63 4.14
N GLY A 128 -9.16 19.15 3.71
CA GLY A 128 -8.30 18.24 4.46
C GLY A 128 -8.62 16.78 4.13
N ILE A 129 -7.56 15.96 4.10
CA ILE A 129 -7.69 14.50 3.96
C ILE A 129 -7.69 13.90 5.36
N PRO A 130 -8.77 13.24 5.79
CA PRO A 130 -8.80 12.56 7.08
C PRO A 130 -7.73 11.48 7.16
N VAL A 131 -7.11 11.33 8.33
CA VAL A 131 -6.14 10.25 8.59
C VAL A 131 -6.58 9.48 9.82
N ALA A 132 -6.70 8.17 9.68
CA ALA A 132 -7.10 7.25 10.74
C ALA A 132 -6.10 6.11 10.93
N THR A 133 -6.18 5.40 12.05
CA THR A 133 -5.39 4.22 12.35
C THR A 133 -6.16 3.24 13.23
N ASP A 134 -5.91 1.96 13.07
CA ASP A 134 -6.36 0.88 13.96
C ASP A 134 -5.25 0.46 14.95
N VAL A 135 -4.07 1.04 14.85
CA VAL A 135 -2.92 0.73 15.72
C VAL A 135 -3.03 1.51 17.03
N LYS A 136 -3.12 0.79 18.14
CA LYS A 136 -3.34 1.40 19.47
C LYS A 136 -2.17 2.24 19.97
N GLU A 137 -0.95 1.80 19.71
CA GLU A 137 0.27 2.45 20.19
C GLU A 137 1.22 2.69 19.02
N LEU A 138 1.52 3.94 18.76
CA LEU A 138 2.47 4.37 17.75
C LEU A 138 3.68 5.02 18.43
N PRO A 139 4.90 4.72 17.99
CA PRO A 139 6.09 5.31 18.57
C PRO A 139 6.14 6.83 18.34
N ILE A 140 6.68 7.54 19.34
CA ILE A 140 6.98 8.97 19.22
C ILE A 140 8.28 9.10 18.45
N LEU A 141 8.25 9.85 17.36
CA LEU A 141 9.39 10.21 16.55
C LEU A 141 10.03 11.47 17.14
N PRO A 142 11.29 11.42 17.58
CA PRO A 142 11.91 12.55 18.30
C PRO A 142 12.06 13.77 17.39
N GLN A 143 12.53 13.55 16.16
CA GLN A 143 12.73 14.62 15.20
C GLN A 143 12.71 14.10 13.77
N VAL A 144 12.05 14.85 12.90
CA VAL A 144 12.02 14.64 11.45
C VAL A 144 12.31 15.96 10.76
N ASN A 145 13.26 15.97 9.85
CA ASN A 145 13.54 17.11 8.99
C ASN A 145 12.89 16.89 7.64
N LEU A 146 12.27 17.94 7.12
CA LEU A 146 11.64 17.98 5.81
C LEU A 146 12.67 18.47 4.78
N MET A 147 12.70 17.82 3.64
CA MET A 147 13.50 18.30 2.50
C MET A 147 12.60 19.14 1.59
N LEU A 148 13.13 20.24 1.08
CA LEU A 148 12.39 21.10 0.16
C LEU A 148 12.06 20.33 -1.13
N GLY A 149 10.77 20.34 -1.50
CA GLY A 149 10.26 19.64 -2.67
C GLY A 149 9.81 18.20 -2.42
N GLU A 150 10.03 17.65 -1.22
CA GLU A 150 9.54 16.35 -0.81
C GLU A 150 8.00 16.38 -0.74
N SER A 151 7.30 15.35 -1.29
CA SER A 151 5.86 15.28 -1.20
C SER A 151 5.38 14.92 0.22
N ALA A 152 4.13 15.27 0.52
CA ALA A 152 3.54 14.92 1.81
C ALA A 152 3.58 13.41 2.05
N PHE A 153 3.32 12.60 1.00
CA PHE A 153 3.32 11.15 1.11
C PHE A 153 4.72 10.55 1.29
N GLU A 154 5.76 11.09 0.64
CA GLU A 154 7.14 10.62 0.85
C GLU A 154 7.56 10.71 2.31
N ILE A 155 7.16 11.79 3.00
CA ILE A 155 7.42 11.98 4.42
C ILE A 155 6.59 10.96 5.24
N ILE A 156 5.28 10.88 4.96
CA ILE A 156 4.37 9.97 5.68
C ILE A 156 4.84 8.52 5.51
N GLU A 157 5.18 8.09 4.30
CA GLU A 157 5.63 6.74 4.00
C GLU A 157 6.96 6.40 4.70
N ARG A 158 7.90 7.34 4.69
CA ARG A 158 9.15 7.20 5.44
C ARG A 158 8.89 7.01 6.93
N MET A 159 7.99 7.81 7.54
CA MET A 159 7.64 7.72 8.95
C MET A 159 6.78 6.49 9.27
N ALA A 160 5.93 6.06 8.34
CA ALA A 160 5.15 4.83 8.46
C ALA A 160 6.07 3.60 8.52
N ARG A 161 7.10 3.55 7.69
CA ARG A 161 8.14 2.50 7.77
C ARG A 161 8.83 2.50 9.13
N PHE A 162 9.20 3.67 9.67
CA PHE A 162 9.78 3.78 11.02
C PHE A 162 8.83 3.32 12.12
N SER A 163 7.54 3.53 11.94
CA SER A 163 6.50 3.17 12.91
C SER A 163 5.93 1.77 12.69
N ALA A 164 6.47 1.03 11.73
CA ALA A 164 6.05 -0.34 11.41
C ALA A 164 4.57 -0.45 10.97
N VAL A 165 4.09 0.53 10.23
CA VAL A 165 2.74 0.57 9.67
C VAL A 165 2.76 0.77 8.16
N LEU A 166 1.72 0.29 7.50
CA LEU A 166 1.40 0.58 6.11
C LEU A 166 0.60 1.87 6.05
N ALA A 167 0.74 2.62 4.95
CA ALA A 167 -0.05 3.81 4.67
C ALA A 167 -0.73 3.64 3.31
N TYR A 168 -2.05 3.57 3.30
CA TYR A 168 -2.87 3.41 2.09
C TYR A 168 -4.22 4.10 2.26
N ASP A 169 -4.97 4.28 1.18
CA ASP A 169 -6.25 4.98 1.21
C ASP A 169 -7.44 4.05 1.41
N LEU A 170 -8.48 4.57 2.04
CA LEU A 170 -9.78 3.92 2.20
C LEU A 170 -10.78 4.40 1.14
N PRO A 171 -11.91 3.68 0.95
CA PRO A 171 -12.94 4.03 -0.03
C PRO A 171 -13.50 5.44 0.08
N ASP A 172 -13.49 6.03 1.27
CA ASP A 172 -13.96 7.39 1.53
C ASP A 172 -12.94 8.49 1.19
N GLY A 173 -11.76 8.08 0.70
CA GLY A 173 -10.65 8.96 0.34
C GLY A 173 -9.80 9.39 1.53
N SER A 174 -9.98 8.81 2.72
CA SER A 174 -9.11 9.02 3.87
C SER A 174 -7.80 8.20 3.74
N LEU A 175 -6.72 8.69 4.34
CA LEU A 175 -5.48 7.94 4.52
C LEU A 175 -5.58 7.06 5.76
N PHE A 176 -5.16 5.80 5.66
CA PHE A 176 -5.22 4.85 6.74
C PHE A 176 -3.83 4.28 7.07
N LEU A 177 -3.52 4.27 8.37
CA LEU A 177 -2.29 3.69 8.90
C LEU A 177 -2.65 2.39 9.63
N SER A 178 -2.13 1.24 9.18
CA SER A 178 -2.50 -0.07 9.72
C SER A 178 -1.32 -1.04 9.71
N GLN A 179 -1.42 -2.08 10.51
CA GLN A 179 -0.51 -3.22 10.37
C GLN A 179 -1.00 -4.19 9.29
N ALA A 180 -0.06 -4.97 8.73
CA ALA A 180 -0.40 -5.96 7.73
C ALA A 180 -1.22 -7.11 8.32
N GLY A 181 -2.34 -7.45 7.64
CA GLY A 181 -3.13 -8.63 7.99
C GLY A 181 -3.97 -8.51 9.25
N ALA A 182 -4.42 -7.31 9.60
CA ALA A 182 -5.27 -7.09 10.77
C ALA A 182 -6.69 -7.66 10.61
N ARG A 183 -7.12 -7.97 9.38
CA ARG A 183 -8.46 -8.46 9.06
C ARG A 183 -8.39 -9.76 8.27
N SER A 184 -9.50 -10.54 8.29
CA SER A 184 -9.66 -11.76 7.49
C SER A 184 -10.96 -11.68 6.68
N ALA A 185 -10.92 -12.14 5.43
CA ALA A 185 -12.11 -12.28 4.60
C ALA A 185 -12.96 -13.48 5.06
N ALA A 186 -14.24 -13.46 4.70
CA ALA A 186 -15.16 -14.54 5.04
C ALA A 186 -14.92 -15.82 4.21
N SER A 187 -14.26 -15.68 3.06
CA SER A 187 -13.85 -16.82 2.22
C SER A 187 -12.47 -16.56 1.61
N GLY A 188 -11.97 -17.53 0.85
CA GLY A 188 -10.68 -17.44 0.14
C GLY A 188 -10.79 -17.89 -1.29
N PHE A 189 -9.68 -18.27 -1.89
CA PHE A 189 -9.57 -18.69 -3.27
C PHE A 189 -9.30 -20.19 -3.36
N ALA A 190 -10.15 -20.91 -4.07
CA ALA A 190 -10.02 -22.36 -4.25
C ALA A 190 -10.17 -22.76 -5.71
N GLU A 191 -9.28 -23.66 -6.17
CA GLU A 191 -9.33 -24.21 -7.52
C GLU A 191 -10.62 -24.95 -7.78
N GLY A 192 -11.28 -24.63 -8.91
CA GLY A 192 -12.56 -25.23 -9.29
C GLY A 192 -13.79 -24.70 -8.53
N VAL A 193 -13.64 -23.69 -7.68
CA VAL A 193 -14.74 -23.05 -6.94
C VAL A 193 -14.98 -21.61 -7.44
N ASN A 194 -14.02 -20.71 -7.24
CA ASN A 194 -14.15 -19.29 -7.57
C ASN A 194 -12.93 -18.70 -8.25
N VAL A 195 -12.01 -19.54 -8.74
CA VAL A 195 -10.80 -19.11 -9.44
C VAL A 195 -10.93 -19.41 -10.92
N GLN A 196 -10.99 -18.38 -11.75
CA GLN A 196 -10.97 -18.51 -13.22
C GLN A 196 -9.56 -18.80 -13.73
N SER A 197 -8.59 -18.05 -13.23
CA SER A 197 -7.17 -18.26 -13.53
C SER A 197 -6.32 -17.87 -12.33
N ALA A 198 -5.18 -18.56 -12.21
CA ALA A 198 -4.18 -18.19 -11.22
C ALA A 198 -2.79 -18.55 -11.72
N TYR A 199 -1.81 -17.76 -11.33
CA TYR A 199 -0.40 -18.10 -11.50
C TYR A 199 0.42 -17.65 -10.30
N ILE A 200 1.53 -18.31 -10.09
CA ILE A 200 2.45 -18.01 -9.01
C ILE A 200 3.83 -17.73 -9.59
N ASP A 201 4.44 -16.67 -9.13
CA ASP A 201 5.83 -16.35 -9.39
C ASP A 201 6.67 -16.68 -8.14
N PHE A 202 7.60 -17.62 -8.31
CA PHE A 202 8.63 -17.94 -7.33
C PHE A 202 9.94 -17.31 -7.80
N SER A 203 10.31 -16.17 -7.24
CA SER A 203 11.53 -15.46 -7.61
C SER A 203 12.65 -15.71 -6.62
N ALA A 204 13.85 -15.99 -7.12
CA ALA A 204 15.08 -16.06 -6.33
C ALA A 204 15.94 -14.78 -6.44
N ASP A 205 15.46 -13.76 -7.16
CA ASP A 205 16.28 -12.59 -7.53
C ASP A 205 16.77 -11.81 -6.31
N PHE A 206 15.90 -11.65 -5.32
CA PHE A 206 16.18 -10.86 -4.12
C PHE A 206 16.30 -11.70 -2.84
N THR A 207 16.47 -13.03 -2.96
CA THR A 207 16.71 -13.93 -1.82
C THR A 207 18.19 -14.24 -1.67
N TYR A 208 18.66 -14.36 -0.44
CA TYR A 208 20.06 -14.62 -0.11
C TYR A 208 20.16 -15.77 0.88
N SER A 209 21.24 -16.56 0.79
CA SER A 209 21.50 -17.66 1.74
C SER A 209 21.94 -17.14 3.10
N ASP A 210 22.65 -16.01 3.09
CA ASP A 210 23.24 -15.42 4.30
C ASP A 210 22.95 -13.92 4.33
N TYR A 211 22.27 -13.48 5.40
CA TYR A 211 22.00 -12.08 5.70
C TYR A 211 22.92 -11.64 6.83
N ASN A 212 23.99 -10.97 6.49
CA ASN A 212 25.03 -10.56 7.43
C ASN A 212 24.79 -9.11 7.89
N ALA A 213 24.39 -8.94 9.14
CA ALA A 213 24.27 -7.63 9.75
C ALA A 213 25.54 -7.24 10.48
N TYR A 214 26.07 -6.08 10.14
CA TYR A 214 27.22 -5.46 10.77
C TYR A 214 26.76 -4.28 11.63
N ILE A 215 27.34 -4.13 12.80
CA ILE A 215 27.19 -2.94 13.63
C ILE A 215 28.45 -2.10 13.44
N GLN A 216 28.28 -0.87 12.96
CA GLN A 216 29.36 0.08 12.92
C GLN A 216 29.38 0.84 14.24
N SER A 217 30.40 0.59 15.09
CA SER A 217 30.63 1.37 16.29
C SER A 217 31.27 2.71 15.92
N VAL A 218 30.72 3.80 16.44
CA VAL A 218 31.29 5.14 16.26
C VAL A 218 32.52 5.35 17.15
N ASP A 219 32.70 4.52 18.19
CA ASP A 219 33.83 4.58 19.15
C ASP A 219 35.12 3.89 18.66
N ALA A 220 35.28 3.72 17.35
CA ALA A 220 36.40 2.99 16.73
C ALA A 220 37.80 3.60 16.98
N PHE A 221 37.92 4.70 17.70
CA PHE A 221 39.24 5.26 18.07
C PHE A 221 39.91 4.61 19.28
N THR A 222 39.17 3.86 20.09
CA THR A 222 39.72 3.17 21.27
C THR A 222 39.91 1.67 21.10
N ASP A 223 39.31 1.06 20.05
CA ASP A 223 39.33 -0.40 19.84
C ASP A 223 40.11 -0.77 18.56
N LEU A 224 41.45 -0.70 18.67
CA LEU A 224 42.37 -1.14 17.61
C LEU A 224 42.46 -2.66 17.43
N GLY A 225 41.58 -3.44 18.08
CA GLY A 225 41.59 -4.89 18.01
C GLY A 225 40.20 -5.49 17.90
N GLN A 226 39.91 -6.15 16.78
CA GLN A 226 38.87 -7.19 16.56
C GLN A 226 37.43 -6.98 17.06
N LEU A 227 37.08 -5.93 17.80
CA LEU A 227 35.74 -5.72 18.38
C LEU A 227 34.89 -4.65 17.67
N GLY A 228 35.45 -3.95 16.66
CA GLY A 228 34.79 -2.81 16.01
C GLY A 228 33.59 -3.18 15.13
N ASN A 229 33.51 -4.42 14.61
CA ASN A 229 32.43 -4.88 13.76
C ASN A 229 31.94 -6.26 14.21
N LYS A 230 30.85 -6.30 14.99
CA LYS A 230 30.21 -7.58 15.31
C LYS A 230 29.38 -8.03 14.12
N LEU A 231 29.60 -9.28 13.68
CA LEU A 231 28.82 -9.93 12.61
C LEU A 231 27.70 -10.76 13.21
N TYR A 232 26.50 -10.51 12.77
CA TYR A 232 25.32 -11.38 12.98
C TYR A 232 24.85 -11.88 11.63
N THR A 233 24.53 -13.18 11.55
CA THR A 233 24.10 -13.82 10.30
C THR A 233 22.77 -14.53 10.53
N SER A 234 21.77 -14.16 9.74
CA SER A 234 20.55 -14.95 9.55
C SER A 234 20.69 -15.76 8.28
N LYS A 235 20.25 -17.02 8.28
CA LYS A 235 20.37 -17.95 7.14
C LYS A 235 19.01 -18.33 6.60
N ASP A 236 18.85 -18.24 5.29
CA ASP A 236 17.71 -18.84 4.59
C ASP A 236 18.15 -20.17 3.96
N ILE A 237 17.71 -21.28 4.58
CA ILE A 237 18.04 -22.65 4.15
C ILE A 237 17.39 -23.04 2.80
N ASN A 238 16.41 -22.28 2.32
CA ASN A 238 15.74 -22.53 1.05
C ASN A 238 16.59 -22.06 -0.13
N VAL A 239 17.54 -21.15 0.10
CA VAL A 239 18.46 -20.66 -0.94
C VAL A 239 19.67 -21.55 -1.03
N LYS A 240 19.70 -22.41 -2.06
CA LYS A 240 20.74 -23.43 -2.24
C LYS A 240 22.10 -22.87 -2.69
N ARG A 241 22.11 -21.71 -3.35
CA ARG A 241 23.35 -21.07 -3.82
C ARG A 241 23.89 -20.15 -2.73
N HIS A 242 25.21 -20.07 -2.61
CA HIS A 242 25.83 -19.07 -1.74
C HIS A 242 25.57 -17.66 -2.29
N ARG A 243 24.73 -16.93 -1.61
CA ARG A 243 24.37 -15.54 -1.91
C ARG A 243 24.37 -14.75 -0.60
N VAL A 244 25.17 -13.72 -0.54
CA VAL A 244 25.36 -12.93 0.69
C VAL A 244 24.76 -11.54 0.52
N MET A 245 23.98 -11.12 1.52
CA MET A 245 23.57 -9.75 1.69
C MET A 245 24.25 -9.15 2.92
N VAL A 246 24.76 -7.94 2.78
CA VAL A 246 25.35 -7.17 3.88
C VAL A 246 24.38 -6.08 4.30
N ILE A 247 24.09 -6.03 5.59
CA ILE A 247 23.20 -5.06 6.21
C ILE A 247 24.04 -4.26 7.22
N ILE A 248 24.12 -2.95 7.03
CA ILE A 248 24.76 -2.05 8.01
C ILE A 248 23.67 -1.63 9.00
N SER A 249 23.81 -2.03 10.26
CA SER A 249 22.92 -1.63 11.33
C SER A 249 23.54 -0.47 12.11
N GLU A 250 22.72 0.53 12.41
CA GLU A 250 23.15 1.65 13.23
C GLU A 250 23.52 1.20 14.65
N GLY A 251 24.68 1.59 15.13
CA GLY A 251 25.16 1.24 16.47
C GLY A 251 24.54 2.16 17.53
N GLY A 252 24.17 1.57 18.63
CA GLY A 252 23.75 2.25 19.85
C GLY A 252 23.83 1.26 21.01
N GLY A 253 23.73 1.67 22.27
CA GLY A 253 23.93 0.83 23.47
C GLY A 253 23.11 -0.48 23.55
N LEU A 254 22.10 -0.67 22.67
CA LEU A 254 21.33 -1.92 22.46
C LEU A 254 21.64 -2.57 21.10
N GLY A 255 22.72 -2.16 20.44
CA GLY A 255 22.99 -2.46 19.03
C GLY A 255 23.02 -3.91 18.60
N ASN A 256 23.30 -4.84 19.52
CA ASN A 256 23.37 -6.27 19.19
C ASN A 256 22.01 -6.85 18.81
N ASP A 257 20.96 -6.56 19.58
CA ASP A 257 19.62 -7.10 19.34
C ASP A 257 18.99 -6.57 18.06
N ILE A 258 19.29 -5.33 17.70
CA ILE A 258 18.78 -4.71 16.49
C ILE A 258 19.39 -5.32 15.25
N ALA A 259 20.70 -5.57 15.24
CA ALA A 259 21.35 -6.19 14.08
C ALA A 259 20.79 -7.59 13.81
N ILE A 260 20.57 -8.39 14.87
CA ILE A 260 19.93 -9.72 14.76
C ILE A 260 18.52 -9.58 14.20
N LYS A 261 17.69 -8.77 14.85
CA LYS A 261 16.28 -8.55 14.44
C LYS A 261 16.19 -8.04 12.99
N ARG A 262 17.13 -7.20 12.57
CA ARG A 262 17.16 -6.66 11.22
C ARG A 262 17.56 -7.70 10.18
N ALA A 263 18.52 -8.57 10.49
CA ALA A 263 18.89 -9.68 9.62
C ALA A 263 17.74 -10.69 9.47
N ASP A 264 17.08 -11.05 10.56
CA ASP A 264 15.94 -11.96 10.56
C ASP A 264 14.73 -11.36 9.82
N TRP A 265 14.48 -10.07 10.02
CA TRP A 265 13.43 -9.35 9.32
C TRP A 265 13.68 -9.29 7.80
N GLU A 266 14.90 -8.97 7.36
CA GLU A 266 15.24 -8.97 5.93
C GLU A 266 15.07 -10.35 5.32
N ALA A 267 15.50 -11.40 5.99
CA ALA A 267 15.32 -12.76 5.53
C ALA A 267 13.83 -13.12 5.39
N ALA A 268 13.02 -12.85 6.41
CA ALA A 268 11.58 -13.13 6.39
C ALA A 268 10.84 -12.32 5.32
N ARG A 269 11.13 -11.01 5.22
CA ARG A 269 10.50 -10.12 4.25
C ARG A 269 10.82 -10.53 2.82
N ARG A 270 12.08 -10.83 2.52
CA ARG A 270 12.50 -11.26 1.18
C ARG A 270 11.95 -12.61 0.81
N PHE A 271 11.90 -13.55 1.75
CA PHE A 271 11.19 -14.80 1.56
C PHE A 271 9.72 -14.58 1.24
N GLY A 272 9.01 -13.74 1.99
CA GLY A 272 7.62 -13.39 1.72
C GLY A 272 7.43 -12.78 0.31
N ARG A 273 8.32 -11.88 -0.10
CA ARG A 273 8.27 -11.22 -1.42
C ARG A 273 8.73 -12.10 -2.59
N SER A 274 9.39 -13.22 -2.30
CA SER A 274 9.80 -14.18 -3.33
C SER A 274 8.64 -15.02 -3.87
N LYS A 275 7.46 -14.90 -3.29
CA LYS A 275 6.27 -15.69 -3.61
C LYS A 275 5.08 -14.76 -3.86
N VAL A 276 4.78 -14.53 -5.12
CA VAL A 276 3.67 -13.68 -5.55
C VAL A 276 2.65 -14.53 -6.28
N VAL A 277 1.42 -14.54 -5.79
CA VAL A 277 0.29 -15.23 -6.42
C VAL A 277 -0.64 -14.20 -7.03
N ARG A 278 -1.00 -14.38 -8.29
CA ARG A 278 -2.05 -13.61 -8.92
C ARG A 278 -3.24 -14.49 -9.22
N VAL A 279 -4.40 -14.03 -8.83
CA VAL A 279 -5.67 -14.76 -8.97
C VAL A 279 -6.67 -13.87 -9.69
N THR A 280 -7.35 -14.45 -10.68
CA THR A 280 -8.56 -13.87 -11.27
C THR A 280 -9.75 -14.67 -10.79
N THR A 281 -10.69 -13.99 -10.14
CA THR A 281 -11.96 -14.58 -9.67
C THR A 281 -13.13 -14.02 -10.46
N ASP A 282 -14.24 -14.77 -10.50
CA ASP A 282 -15.47 -14.44 -11.22
C ASP A 282 -16.43 -13.54 -10.42
N THR A 283 -15.98 -13.01 -9.29
CA THR A 283 -16.79 -12.15 -8.42
C THR A 283 -15.95 -11.07 -7.75
N TRP A 284 -16.56 -9.91 -7.56
CA TRP A 284 -15.97 -8.81 -6.78
C TRP A 284 -16.08 -9.04 -5.27
N ARG A 285 -16.85 -10.05 -4.84
CA ARG A 285 -17.28 -10.23 -3.45
C ARG A 285 -16.85 -11.57 -2.90
N ASP A 286 -16.60 -11.60 -1.61
CA ASP A 286 -16.42 -12.82 -0.85
C ASP A 286 -17.77 -13.53 -0.55
N SER A 287 -17.73 -14.64 0.16
CA SER A 287 -18.93 -15.42 0.48
C SER A 287 -19.91 -14.71 1.41
N SER A 288 -19.51 -13.64 2.09
CA SER A 288 -20.40 -12.79 2.90
C SER A 288 -21.09 -11.70 2.08
N GLY A 289 -20.70 -11.53 0.82
CA GLY A 289 -21.16 -10.45 -0.04
C GLY A 289 -20.37 -9.15 0.11
N SER A 290 -19.28 -9.15 0.87
CA SER A 290 -18.37 -8.00 1.00
C SER A 290 -17.38 -7.96 -0.17
N LEU A 291 -17.03 -6.76 -0.64
CA LEU A 291 -16.00 -6.60 -1.66
C LEU A 291 -14.64 -7.14 -1.18
N TRP A 292 -13.85 -7.69 -2.09
CA TRP A 292 -12.44 -8.01 -1.80
C TRP A 292 -11.69 -6.74 -1.41
N GLU A 293 -11.04 -6.74 -0.25
CA GLU A 293 -10.34 -5.57 0.25
C GLU A 293 -8.84 -5.83 0.43
N PRO A 294 -7.97 -4.85 0.07
CA PRO A 294 -6.56 -4.88 0.42
C PRO A 294 -6.35 -4.99 1.94
N ASN A 295 -5.19 -5.48 2.35
CA ASN A 295 -4.82 -5.71 3.75
C ASN A 295 -5.70 -6.73 4.48
N THR A 296 -6.26 -7.69 3.75
CA THR A 296 -7.12 -8.74 4.31
C THR A 296 -6.48 -10.11 4.09
N LEU A 297 -6.47 -10.95 5.12
CA LEU A 297 -5.99 -12.33 5.04
C LEU A 297 -7.02 -13.23 4.40
N VAL A 298 -6.57 -14.09 3.49
CA VAL A 298 -7.41 -15.05 2.77
C VAL A 298 -6.74 -16.43 2.74
N PRO A 299 -7.50 -17.51 2.95
CA PRO A 299 -7.01 -18.86 2.68
C PRO A 299 -6.97 -19.11 1.17
N VAL A 300 -5.86 -19.70 0.70
CA VAL A 300 -5.64 -20.02 -0.72
C VAL A 300 -5.38 -21.51 -0.88
N HIS A 301 -6.24 -22.18 -1.66
CA HIS A 301 -6.15 -23.60 -1.96
C HIS A 301 -6.06 -23.83 -3.47
N LEU A 302 -4.83 -23.84 -4.00
CA LEU A 302 -4.50 -24.05 -5.41
C LEU A 302 -3.48 -25.18 -5.53
N PRO A 303 -3.88 -26.45 -5.36
CA PRO A 303 -2.94 -27.57 -5.25
C PRO A 303 -2.08 -27.77 -6.49
N ARG A 304 -2.57 -27.46 -7.71
CA ARG A 304 -1.77 -27.50 -8.94
C ARG A 304 -0.65 -26.47 -8.93
N LEU A 305 -0.78 -25.39 -8.18
CA LEU A 305 0.26 -24.38 -7.95
C LEU A 305 1.07 -24.63 -6.66
N LYS A 306 0.92 -25.83 -6.05
CA LYS A 306 1.59 -26.22 -4.78
C LYS A 306 1.20 -25.35 -3.59
N LEU A 307 -0.01 -24.80 -3.61
CA LEU A 307 -0.61 -24.04 -2.50
C LEU A 307 -1.71 -24.88 -1.86
N SER A 308 -1.51 -25.34 -0.63
CA SER A 308 -2.45 -26.17 0.09
C SER A 308 -2.88 -25.46 1.37
N ASN A 309 -3.99 -24.72 1.31
CA ASN A 309 -4.56 -23.96 2.44
C ASN A 309 -3.58 -22.97 3.09
N GLU A 310 -2.82 -22.26 2.28
CA GLU A 310 -1.93 -21.22 2.78
C GLU A 310 -2.71 -19.92 3.04
N ILE A 311 -2.40 -19.26 4.15
CA ILE A 311 -2.94 -17.93 4.44
C ILE A 311 -2.08 -16.89 3.73
N MET A 312 -2.71 -16.08 2.89
CA MET A 312 -2.08 -15.01 2.16
C MET A 312 -2.75 -13.66 2.44
N LEU A 313 -2.03 -12.59 2.19
CA LEU A 313 -2.54 -11.22 2.29
C LEU A 313 -2.92 -10.72 0.91
N ILE A 314 -4.09 -10.10 0.79
CA ILE A 314 -4.47 -9.34 -0.41
C ILE A 314 -3.66 -8.04 -0.41
N VAL A 315 -2.77 -7.91 -1.39
CA VAL A 315 -1.92 -6.73 -1.59
C VAL A 315 -2.64 -5.70 -2.42
N ASP A 316 -3.11 -6.14 -3.60
CA ASP A 316 -3.86 -5.32 -4.54
C ASP A 316 -5.12 -6.05 -5.00
N VAL A 317 -6.14 -5.29 -5.30
CA VAL A 317 -7.35 -5.75 -5.97
C VAL A 317 -7.68 -4.79 -7.11
N THR A 318 -7.96 -5.36 -8.28
CA THR A 318 -8.49 -4.64 -9.43
C THR A 318 -9.84 -5.23 -9.79
N PHE A 319 -10.89 -4.45 -9.62
CA PHE A 319 -12.25 -4.79 -10.06
C PHE A 319 -12.39 -4.46 -11.53
N ILE A 320 -12.80 -5.42 -12.33
CA ILE A 320 -12.91 -5.31 -13.77
C ILE A 320 -14.31 -5.72 -14.21
N ARG A 321 -14.88 -4.96 -15.13
CA ARG A 321 -16.08 -5.35 -15.86
C ARG A 321 -15.96 -4.87 -17.29
N ASN A 322 -16.09 -5.78 -18.24
CA ASN A 322 -16.14 -5.48 -19.67
C ASN A 322 -16.87 -6.61 -20.42
N ASP A 323 -17.14 -6.40 -21.69
CA ASP A 323 -17.87 -7.33 -22.56
C ASP A 323 -17.13 -8.65 -22.80
N TYR A 324 -15.79 -8.70 -22.60
CA TYR A 324 -14.98 -9.87 -22.86
C TYR A 324 -14.83 -10.80 -21.65
N SER A 325 -14.54 -10.23 -20.49
CA SER A 325 -14.28 -10.99 -19.25
C SER A 325 -15.47 -11.01 -18.29
N GLY A 326 -16.51 -10.24 -18.59
CA GLY A 326 -17.61 -10.05 -17.65
C GLY A 326 -17.18 -9.31 -16.39
N THR A 327 -17.78 -9.69 -15.25
CA THR A 327 -17.44 -9.16 -13.91
C THR A 327 -16.37 -10.04 -13.29
N THR A 328 -15.15 -9.53 -13.12
CA THR A 328 -14.02 -10.25 -12.55
C THR A 328 -13.23 -9.38 -11.57
N ALA A 329 -12.51 -10.00 -10.65
CA ALA A 329 -11.52 -9.33 -9.84
C ALA A 329 -10.14 -9.98 -10.02
N GLU A 330 -9.14 -9.15 -10.25
CA GLU A 330 -7.74 -9.56 -10.27
C GLU A 330 -7.09 -9.19 -8.94
N LEU A 331 -6.48 -10.17 -8.27
CA LEU A 331 -5.87 -9.97 -6.96
C LEU A 331 -4.41 -10.37 -6.98
N THR A 332 -3.58 -9.56 -6.34
CA THR A 332 -2.19 -9.90 -6.00
C THR A 332 -2.15 -10.34 -4.55
N LEU A 333 -1.66 -11.54 -4.30
CA LEU A 333 -1.56 -12.13 -2.98
C LEU A 333 -0.10 -12.43 -2.65
N MET A 334 0.30 -12.14 -1.41
CA MET A 334 1.63 -12.47 -0.89
C MET A 334 1.53 -13.06 0.52
N PRO A 335 2.53 -13.84 0.96
CA PRO A 335 2.62 -14.21 2.37
C PRO A 335 2.67 -12.97 3.28
N PRO A 336 1.99 -12.97 4.45
CA PRO A 336 2.02 -11.84 5.37
C PRO A 336 3.44 -11.42 5.80
N ALA A 337 4.39 -12.36 5.79
CA ALA A 337 5.81 -12.10 6.09
C ALA A 337 6.45 -11.05 5.16
N ALA A 338 5.90 -10.84 3.94
CA ALA A 338 6.35 -9.80 3.01
C ALA A 338 6.20 -8.37 3.57
N PHE A 339 5.33 -8.19 4.55
CA PHE A 339 4.93 -6.90 5.11
C PHE A 339 5.24 -6.75 6.60
N LEU A 340 6.10 -7.62 7.14
CA LEU A 340 6.56 -7.48 8.52
C LEU A 340 7.24 -6.12 8.74
N PRO A 341 6.99 -5.49 9.89
CA PRO A 341 7.57 -4.19 10.21
C PRO A 341 9.08 -4.26 10.36
N GLN A 342 9.78 -3.26 9.83
CA GLN A 342 11.24 -3.15 9.97
C GLN A 342 11.62 -2.84 11.42
N PRO A 343 12.48 -3.62 12.08
CA PRO A 343 12.99 -3.30 13.41
C PRO A 343 13.88 -2.06 13.35
N ILE A 344 13.55 -1.03 14.15
CA ILE A 344 14.29 0.23 14.19
C ILE A 344 14.52 0.63 15.65
N ASN A 345 15.65 1.26 15.90
CA ASN A 345 15.95 1.88 17.18
C ASN A 345 15.84 3.40 17.04
N LEU A 346 14.77 3.98 17.57
CA LEU A 346 14.53 5.43 17.53
C LEU A 346 15.13 6.18 18.73
N THR A 347 15.64 5.46 19.74
CA THR A 347 15.89 6.04 21.06
C THR A 347 17.27 6.62 21.28
N GLN A 348 18.24 6.52 20.36
CA GLN A 348 19.63 6.75 20.72
C GLN A 348 20.39 7.89 20.04
N LEU A 349 19.84 8.57 19.06
CA LEU A 349 20.56 9.69 18.42
C LEU A 349 20.56 11.00 19.24
N TYR A 350 19.77 11.10 20.30
CA TYR A 350 19.61 12.37 21.04
C TYR A 350 19.80 12.28 22.56
N GLY A 351 19.94 11.09 23.14
CA GLY A 351 20.20 10.93 24.57
C GLY A 351 21.60 11.40 25.01
N GLU A 352 22.58 11.36 24.11
CA GLU A 352 23.97 11.69 24.44
C GLU A 352 24.31 13.16 24.25
N LEU A 353 23.54 13.92 23.49
CA LEU A 353 23.76 15.36 23.32
C LEU A 353 23.22 16.24 24.46
N SER A 354 22.39 15.68 25.34
CA SER A 354 21.83 16.41 26.48
C SER A 354 22.73 16.44 27.74
N HIS A 355 23.84 15.69 27.77
CA HIS A 355 24.76 15.62 28.90
C HIS A 355 26.08 16.39 28.73
N GLY A 356 26.22 17.21 27.71
CA GLY A 356 27.46 17.87 27.35
C GLY A 356 27.46 19.41 27.40
N VAL A 357 26.66 20.07 28.22
CA VAL A 357 26.83 21.51 28.49
C VAL A 357 27.27 21.67 29.95
N PRO A 358 28.57 21.90 30.23
CA PRO A 358 29.01 22.36 31.56
C PRO A 358 28.51 23.79 31.76
N GLN A 359 27.96 24.08 32.94
CA GLN A 359 27.64 25.42 33.41
C GLN A 359 28.91 26.29 33.60
#